data_eca30f6d7b55215bf3444d67f983d009
#
_entry.id   eca30f6d7b55215bf3444d67f983d009
#
_cell.length_a   1.000
_cell.length_b   1.000
_cell.length_c   1.000
_cell.angle_alpha   90.00
_cell.angle_beta   90.00
_cell.angle_gamma   90.00
#
_symmetry.space_group_name_H-M   'P 1'
#
loop_
_entity.id
_entity.type
_entity.pdbx_description
1 polymer ?
#
loop_
_entity_poly.entity_id
_entity_poly.type
_entity_poly.pdbx_seq_one_letter_code
_entity_poly.pdbx_strand_id
1 'polypeptide(L)'
;MVELRVLASDDDWPVWRQARLTALTEAPHAFKARLADWPHGGEDRWRARLTMPGAHNLVAVRDGGTVGMAAGMPGADATYELRSVWVSPRVRGQGVGDLLTGAVEAWARRAGARALRLAVVPGNEAAVALYRRHGFVASRELGEVLGDGVSRERVMVKRWG
;
A
#
# COMPACT_ATOMS: atom_id res chain seq x y z
N MET A 1 4.73 12.79 -17.07
CA MET A 1 5.04 13.03 -15.65
C MET A 1 4.02 12.32 -14.78
N VAL A 2 4.46 11.69 -13.71
CA VAL A 2 3.55 11.02 -12.78
C VAL A 2 3.11 12.02 -11.71
N GLU A 3 1.81 12.07 -11.45
CA GLU A 3 1.23 12.88 -10.39
C GLU A 3 0.60 11.99 -9.34
N LEU A 4 0.70 12.40 -8.07
CA LEU A 4 0.02 11.71 -6.98
C LEU A 4 -1.32 12.39 -6.72
N ARG A 5 -2.36 11.58 -6.56
CA ARG A 5 -3.70 12.05 -6.24
C ARG A 5 -4.19 11.40 -4.96
N VAL A 6 -4.57 12.21 -3.99
CA VAL A 6 -5.18 11.72 -2.74
C VAL A 6 -6.66 11.48 -2.98
N LEU A 7 -7.15 10.32 -2.59
CA LEU A 7 -8.56 9.95 -2.68
C LEU A 7 -9.23 10.36 -1.37
N ALA A 8 -9.70 11.60 -1.30
CA ALA A 8 -10.17 12.22 -0.06
C ALA A 8 -11.68 12.02 0.19
N SER A 9 -12.42 11.52 -0.79
CA SER A 9 -13.85 11.30 -0.70
C SER A 9 -14.20 9.86 -1.04
N ASP A 10 -15.25 9.32 -0.42
CA ASP A 10 -15.73 7.99 -0.77
C ASP A 10 -16.29 7.93 -2.19
N ASP A 11 -16.59 9.09 -2.80
CA ASP A 11 -16.98 9.16 -4.22
C ASP A 11 -15.84 8.79 -5.17
N ASP A 12 -14.61 8.73 -4.67
CA ASP A 12 -13.45 8.26 -5.43
C ASP A 12 -13.35 6.72 -5.47
N TRP A 13 -14.35 6.01 -4.95
CA TRP A 13 -14.31 4.54 -4.88
C TRP A 13 -14.10 3.85 -6.24
N PRO A 14 -14.60 4.35 -7.39
CA PRO A 14 -14.31 3.70 -8.66
C PRO A 14 -12.83 3.72 -9.01
N VAL A 15 -12.12 4.80 -8.68
CA VAL A 15 -10.67 4.91 -8.91
C VAL A 15 -9.93 3.91 -8.03
N TRP A 16 -10.28 3.82 -6.75
CA TRP A 16 -9.65 2.88 -5.84
C TRP A 16 -9.90 1.44 -6.23
N ARG A 17 -11.17 1.12 -6.58
CA ARG A 17 -11.56 -0.21 -7.04
C ARG A 17 -10.74 -0.63 -8.25
N GLN A 18 -10.67 0.21 -9.27
CA GLN A 18 -9.93 -0.09 -10.49
C GLN A 18 -8.45 -0.34 -10.19
N ALA A 19 -7.84 0.54 -9.39
CA ALA A 19 -6.43 0.39 -9.02
C ALA A 19 -6.19 -0.93 -8.28
N ARG A 20 -7.04 -1.25 -7.31
CA ARG A 20 -6.90 -2.46 -6.50
C ARG A 20 -7.09 -3.73 -7.32
N LEU A 21 -8.11 -3.78 -8.17
CA LEU A 21 -8.35 -4.93 -9.02
C LEU A 21 -7.21 -5.11 -10.04
N THR A 22 -6.71 -4.03 -10.59
CA THR A 22 -5.56 -4.07 -11.51
C THR A 22 -4.33 -4.61 -10.80
N ALA A 23 -4.05 -4.13 -9.58
CA ALA A 23 -2.91 -4.59 -8.80
C ALA A 23 -2.99 -6.07 -8.47
N LEU A 24 -4.14 -6.55 -8.03
CA LEU A 24 -4.35 -7.96 -7.70
C LEU A 24 -4.28 -8.87 -8.93
N THR A 25 -4.70 -8.37 -10.08
CA THR A 25 -4.64 -9.12 -11.34
C THR A 25 -3.20 -9.18 -11.87
N GLU A 26 -2.47 -8.06 -11.84
CA GLU A 26 -1.12 -7.96 -12.39
C GLU A 26 -0.08 -8.63 -11.50
N ALA A 27 -0.22 -8.52 -10.18
CA ALA A 27 0.77 -9.01 -9.23
C ALA A 27 0.12 -9.78 -8.07
N PRO A 28 -0.58 -10.89 -8.34
CA PRO A 28 -1.31 -11.62 -7.30
C PRO A 28 -0.40 -12.16 -6.21
N HIS A 29 0.85 -12.47 -6.53
CA HIS A 29 1.83 -13.00 -5.59
C HIS A 29 2.42 -11.94 -4.64
N ALA A 30 2.19 -10.65 -4.92
CA ALA A 30 2.70 -9.56 -4.10
C ALA A 30 1.75 -9.18 -2.96
N PHE A 31 0.54 -9.74 -2.93
CA PHE A 31 -0.48 -9.38 -1.96
C PHE A 31 -1.03 -10.61 -1.25
N LYS A 32 -1.38 -10.42 0.02
CA LYS A 32 -2.07 -11.44 0.79
C LYS A 32 -3.51 -11.63 0.28
N ALA A 33 -4.19 -10.53 -0.05
CA ALA A 33 -5.54 -10.56 -0.59
C ALA A 33 -5.55 -11.17 -1.99
N ARG A 34 -6.64 -11.89 -2.31
CA ARG A 34 -6.82 -12.52 -3.61
C ARG A 34 -7.85 -11.75 -4.42
N LEU A 35 -7.66 -11.71 -5.74
CA LEU A 35 -8.60 -11.07 -6.64
C LEU A 35 -10.02 -11.63 -6.46
N ALA A 36 -10.15 -12.96 -6.28
CA ALA A 36 -11.44 -13.62 -6.11
C ALA A 36 -12.24 -13.13 -4.90
N ASP A 37 -11.56 -12.56 -3.89
CA ASP A 37 -12.20 -12.10 -2.67
C ASP A 37 -12.83 -10.71 -2.83
N TRP A 38 -12.53 -10.00 -3.90
CA TRP A 38 -12.86 -8.57 -4.01
C TRP A 38 -13.99 -8.22 -4.98
N PRO A 39 -14.27 -8.97 -6.06
CA PRO A 39 -15.31 -8.57 -7.02
C PRO A 39 -16.71 -8.51 -6.44
N HIS A 40 -16.95 -9.25 -5.36
CA HIS A 40 -18.30 -9.44 -4.79
C HIS A 40 -18.66 -8.46 -3.68
N GLY A 41 -17.80 -7.47 -3.40
CA GLY A 41 -18.01 -6.53 -2.30
C GLY A 41 -19.01 -5.42 -2.59
N GLY A 42 -19.27 -5.14 -3.86
CA GLY A 42 -20.15 -4.05 -4.26
C GLY A 42 -19.61 -2.67 -3.92
N GLU A 43 -20.40 -1.64 -4.27
CA GLU A 43 -20.02 -0.24 -4.06
C GLU A 43 -19.80 0.07 -2.58
N ASP A 44 -20.65 -0.44 -1.69
CA ASP A 44 -20.56 -0.14 -0.27
C ASP A 44 -19.22 -0.58 0.33
N ARG A 45 -18.72 -1.73 -0.09
CA ARG A 45 -17.43 -2.23 0.38
C ARG A 45 -16.28 -1.31 -0.05
N TRP A 46 -16.32 -0.83 -1.30
CA TRP A 46 -15.29 0.05 -1.83
C TRP A 46 -15.35 1.42 -1.20
N ARG A 47 -16.55 1.97 -0.97
CA ARG A 47 -16.71 3.23 -0.26
C ARG A 47 -16.21 3.14 1.18
N ALA A 48 -16.55 2.04 1.87
CA ALA A 48 -16.11 1.83 3.26
C ALA A 48 -14.58 1.85 3.39
N ARG A 49 -13.88 1.33 2.39
CA ARG A 49 -12.41 1.35 2.40
C ARG A 49 -11.85 2.77 2.43
N LEU A 50 -12.48 3.68 1.71
CA LEU A 50 -12.04 5.07 1.65
C LEU A 50 -12.49 5.91 2.86
N THR A 51 -13.49 5.45 3.59
CA THR A 51 -14.00 6.16 4.77
C THR A 51 -13.47 5.62 6.08
N MET A 52 -12.54 4.66 6.06
CA MET A 52 -11.90 4.18 7.30
C MET A 52 -11.24 5.33 8.04
N PRO A 53 -11.57 5.52 9.34
CA PRO A 53 -11.07 6.68 10.09
C PRO A 53 -9.55 6.80 10.05
N GLY A 54 -9.07 7.98 9.68
CA GLY A 54 -7.64 8.27 9.63
C GLY A 54 -6.88 7.66 8.46
N ALA A 55 -7.55 6.92 7.57
CA ALA A 55 -6.90 6.33 6.41
C ALA A 55 -6.48 7.39 5.40
N HIS A 56 -5.36 7.13 4.73
CA HIS A 56 -4.83 8.00 3.68
C HIS A 56 -4.60 7.14 2.43
N ASN A 57 -5.43 7.32 1.42
CA ASN A 57 -5.38 6.52 0.19
C ASN A 57 -4.95 7.41 -0.97
N LEU A 58 -4.00 6.94 -1.76
CA LEU A 58 -3.53 7.71 -2.91
C LEU A 58 -3.24 6.81 -4.11
N VAL A 59 -3.31 7.42 -5.28
CA VAL A 59 -2.95 6.77 -6.54
C VAL A 59 -1.92 7.63 -7.26
N ALA A 60 -1.09 6.99 -8.07
CA ALA A 60 -0.20 7.65 -9.01
C ALA A 60 -0.88 7.63 -10.38
N VAL A 61 -0.90 8.78 -11.04
CA VAL A 61 -1.59 8.96 -12.32
C VAL A 61 -0.60 9.46 -13.36
N ARG A 62 -0.69 8.91 -14.57
CA ARG A 62 0.09 9.34 -15.71
C ARG A 62 -0.80 9.27 -16.95
N ASP A 63 -0.86 10.38 -17.69
CA ASP A 63 -1.65 10.48 -18.94
C ASP A 63 -3.11 10.02 -18.73
N GLY A 64 -3.70 10.41 -17.60
CA GLY A 64 -5.10 10.09 -17.27
C GLY A 64 -5.34 8.69 -16.76
N GLY A 65 -4.30 7.84 -16.66
CA GLY A 65 -4.42 6.47 -16.19
C GLY A 65 -3.73 6.25 -14.84
N THR A 66 -4.31 5.37 -14.02
CA THR A 66 -3.71 4.99 -12.75
C THR A 66 -2.55 4.03 -13.00
N VAL A 67 -1.36 4.39 -12.50
CA VAL A 67 -0.13 3.61 -12.67
C VAL A 67 0.47 3.14 -11.35
N GLY A 68 -0.16 3.46 -10.25
CA GLY A 68 0.29 3.01 -8.92
C GLY A 68 -0.73 3.35 -7.86
N MET A 69 -0.56 2.75 -6.69
CA MET A 69 -1.40 3.03 -5.53
C MET A 69 -0.62 2.80 -4.24
N ALA A 70 -1.07 3.41 -3.16
CA ALA A 70 -0.57 3.16 -1.82
C ALA A 70 -1.60 3.65 -0.81
N ALA A 71 -1.52 3.11 0.40
CA ALA A 71 -2.38 3.53 1.50
C ALA A 71 -1.60 3.61 2.79
N GLY A 72 -1.99 4.56 3.64
CA GLY A 72 -1.52 4.66 5.01
C GLY A 72 -2.68 4.49 5.97
N MET A 73 -2.44 3.82 7.09
CA MET A 73 -3.43 3.55 8.12
C MET A 73 -2.85 3.88 9.49
N PRO A 74 -3.63 4.53 10.39
CA PRO A 74 -3.19 4.66 11.77
C PRO A 74 -3.14 3.30 12.45
N GLY A 75 -2.25 3.17 13.42
CA GLY A 75 -2.10 1.95 14.22
C GLY A 75 -1.84 2.31 15.67
N ALA A 76 -1.63 1.28 16.50
CA ALA A 76 -1.38 1.44 17.92
C ALA A 76 0.00 2.06 18.19
N ASP A 77 0.12 2.77 19.32
CA ASP A 77 1.39 3.30 19.81
C ASP A 77 2.12 4.20 18.82
N ALA A 78 1.35 5.00 18.08
CA ALA A 78 1.87 5.92 17.06
C ALA A 78 2.68 5.21 15.96
N THR A 79 2.41 3.93 15.74
CA THR A 79 2.99 3.14 14.64
C THR A 79 1.93 3.01 13.56
N TYR A 80 2.11 3.75 12.48
CA TYR A 80 1.17 3.71 11.36
C TYR A 80 1.59 2.63 10.37
N GLU A 81 0.70 2.24 9.48
CA GLU A 81 0.98 1.20 8.50
C GLU A 81 0.98 1.73 7.07
N LEU A 82 1.93 1.26 6.29
CA LEU A 82 1.97 1.41 4.84
C LEU A 82 1.38 0.15 4.22
N ARG A 83 0.36 0.31 3.39
CA ARG A 83 -0.38 -0.80 2.78
C ARG A 83 -0.60 -0.59 1.30
N SER A 84 -0.89 -1.68 0.61
CA SER A 84 -1.42 -1.68 -0.77
C SER A 84 -0.51 -0.97 -1.77
N VAL A 85 0.80 -1.04 -1.58
CA VAL A 85 1.74 -0.42 -2.52
C VAL A 85 1.79 -1.26 -3.80
N TRP A 86 1.52 -0.59 -4.92
CA TRP A 86 1.60 -1.22 -6.23
C TRP A 86 2.08 -0.20 -7.26
N VAL A 87 2.91 -0.66 -8.19
CA VAL A 87 3.40 0.13 -9.31
C VAL A 87 3.18 -0.67 -10.59
N SER A 88 2.55 -0.05 -11.58
CA SER A 88 2.31 -0.68 -12.88
C SER A 88 3.63 -1.07 -13.54
N PRO A 89 3.69 -2.23 -14.22
CA PRO A 89 4.88 -2.62 -14.97
C PRO A 89 5.30 -1.57 -16.01
N ARG A 90 4.36 -0.78 -16.52
CA ARG A 90 4.62 0.26 -17.53
C ARG A 90 5.51 1.39 -17.03
N VAL A 91 5.58 1.58 -15.70
CA VAL A 91 6.34 2.69 -15.11
C VAL A 91 7.35 2.21 -14.05
N ARG A 92 7.62 0.94 -13.96
CA ARG A 92 8.62 0.41 -13.03
C ARG A 92 10.01 0.95 -13.41
N GLY A 93 10.83 1.17 -12.40
CA GLY A 93 12.17 1.74 -12.59
C GLY A 93 12.17 3.25 -12.80
N GLN A 94 11.01 3.91 -12.69
CA GLN A 94 10.89 5.37 -12.89
C GLN A 94 10.64 6.12 -11.58
N GLY A 95 10.85 5.48 -10.43
CA GLY A 95 10.73 6.14 -9.13
C GLY A 95 9.31 6.29 -8.60
N VAL A 96 8.31 5.64 -9.20
CA VAL A 96 6.91 5.75 -8.75
C VAL A 96 6.73 5.14 -7.36
N GLY A 97 7.35 3.98 -7.09
CA GLY A 97 7.33 3.36 -5.76
C GLY A 97 7.95 4.26 -4.70
N ASP A 98 9.02 4.95 -5.04
CA ASP A 98 9.67 5.91 -4.14
C ASP A 98 8.74 7.10 -3.85
N LEU A 99 8.06 7.63 -4.86
CA LEU A 99 7.10 8.71 -4.68
C LEU A 99 5.95 8.31 -3.74
N LEU A 100 5.37 7.13 -3.98
CA LEU A 100 4.25 6.63 -3.18
C LEU A 100 4.67 6.39 -1.72
N THR A 101 5.78 5.70 -1.51
CA THR A 101 6.30 5.40 -0.17
C THR A 101 6.63 6.69 0.58
N GLY A 102 7.30 7.63 -0.09
CA GLY A 102 7.65 8.91 0.49
C GLY A 102 6.44 9.76 0.86
N ALA A 103 5.39 9.71 0.04
CA ALA A 103 4.15 10.46 0.32
C ALA A 103 3.42 9.91 1.54
N VAL A 104 3.35 8.59 1.70
CA VAL A 104 2.73 7.98 2.88
C VAL A 104 3.55 8.29 4.14
N GLU A 105 4.88 8.21 4.05
CA GLU A 105 5.73 8.57 5.20
C GLU A 105 5.52 10.04 5.60
N ALA A 106 5.51 10.95 4.63
CA ALA A 106 5.31 12.37 4.92
C ALA A 106 3.95 12.61 5.59
N TRP A 107 2.91 11.94 5.11
CA TRP A 107 1.59 12.02 5.72
C TRP A 107 1.61 11.48 7.16
N ALA A 108 2.23 10.32 7.38
CA ALA A 108 2.31 9.71 8.71
C ALA A 108 3.02 10.63 9.71
N ARG A 109 4.12 11.25 9.28
CA ARG A 109 4.86 12.21 10.12
C ARG A 109 4.00 13.42 10.50
N ARG A 110 3.26 13.97 9.54
CA ARG A 110 2.35 15.10 9.82
C ARG A 110 1.21 14.71 10.75
N ALA A 111 0.77 13.47 10.68
CA ALA A 111 -0.30 12.94 11.52
C ALA A 111 0.17 12.58 12.95
N GLY A 112 1.45 12.71 13.23
CA GLY A 112 2.00 12.45 14.57
C GLY A 112 2.53 11.04 14.77
N ALA A 113 2.65 10.25 13.72
CA ALA A 113 3.24 8.92 13.82
C ALA A 113 4.72 9.00 14.19
N ARG A 114 5.21 8.00 14.91
CA ARG A 114 6.64 7.86 15.27
C ARG A 114 7.31 6.76 14.50
N ALA A 115 6.54 5.91 13.86
CA ALA A 115 7.05 4.81 13.05
C ALA A 115 6.07 4.46 11.98
N LEU A 116 6.58 3.82 10.92
CA LEU A 116 5.78 3.27 9.85
C LEU A 116 6.13 1.78 9.74
N ARG A 117 5.11 0.95 9.72
CA ARG A 117 5.22 -0.52 9.64
C ARG A 117 4.61 -0.99 8.33
N LEU A 118 5.18 -2.03 7.77
CA LEU A 118 4.60 -2.70 6.61
C LEU A 118 4.79 -4.20 6.72
N ALA A 119 3.99 -4.93 5.97
CA ALA A 119 4.15 -6.36 5.80
C ALA A 119 4.31 -6.66 4.31
N VAL A 120 5.26 -7.50 3.97
CA VAL A 120 5.57 -7.86 2.59
C VAL A 120 5.57 -9.37 2.43
N VAL A 121 5.03 -9.85 1.31
CA VAL A 121 5.02 -11.28 0.99
C VAL A 121 6.46 -11.74 0.74
N PRO A 122 6.91 -12.87 1.34
CA PRO A 122 8.25 -13.39 1.10
C PRO A 122 8.51 -13.63 -0.38
N GLY A 123 9.71 -13.34 -0.83
CA GLY A 123 10.10 -13.51 -2.23
C GLY A 123 9.89 -12.27 -3.10
N ASN A 124 9.19 -11.26 -2.59
CA ASN A 124 9.02 -9.99 -3.31
C ASN A 124 10.26 -9.11 -3.11
N GLU A 125 11.34 -9.48 -3.78
CA GLU A 125 12.65 -8.83 -3.59
C GLU A 125 12.66 -7.37 -4.03
N ALA A 126 11.90 -7.04 -5.09
CA ALA A 126 11.81 -5.65 -5.55
C ALA A 126 11.18 -4.74 -4.50
N ALA A 127 10.13 -5.21 -3.82
CA ALA A 127 9.50 -4.46 -2.75
C ALA A 127 10.44 -4.31 -1.55
N VAL A 128 11.11 -5.39 -1.16
CA VAL A 128 12.07 -5.35 -0.03
C VAL A 128 13.18 -4.35 -0.34
N ALA A 129 13.71 -4.33 -1.55
CA ALA A 129 14.74 -3.38 -1.95
C ALA A 129 14.25 -1.93 -1.88
N LEU A 130 13.02 -1.68 -2.34
CA LEU A 130 12.38 -0.37 -2.26
C LEU A 130 12.32 0.10 -0.79
N TYR A 131 11.80 -0.74 0.09
CA TYR A 131 11.63 -0.35 1.50
C TYR A 131 12.95 -0.16 2.21
N ARG A 132 13.95 -0.97 1.91
CA ARG A 132 15.31 -0.77 2.45
C ARG A 132 15.91 0.56 2.02
N ARG A 133 15.70 0.97 0.77
CA ARG A 133 16.16 2.29 0.29
C ARG A 133 15.53 3.42 1.09
N HIS A 134 14.30 3.22 1.56
CA HIS A 134 13.59 4.21 2.38
C HIS A 134 13.89 4.11 3.87
N GLY A 135 14.81 3.24 4.27
CA GLY A 135 15.25 3.12 5.65
C GLY A 135 14.46 2.14 6.51
N PHE A 136 13.59 1.34 5.90
CA PHE A 136 12.90 0.26 6.61
C PHE A 136 13.88 -0.87 6.90
N VAL A 137 13.73 -1.46 8.09
CA VAL A 137 14.55 -2.61 8.52
C VAL A 137 13.64 -3.76 8.91
N ALA A 138 14.16 -4.98 8.79
CA ALA A 138 13.41 -6.17 9.15
C ALA A 138 13.09 -6.14 10.64
N SER A 139 11.85 -6.49 10.98
CA SER A 139 11.38 -6.63 12.35
C SER A 139 11.37 -8.10 12.74
N ARG A 140 11.47 -8.37 14.04
CA ARG A 140 11.29 -9.74 14.57
C ARG A 140 9.82 -10.11 14.71
N GLU A 141 8.91 -9.17 14.52
CA GLU A 141 7.48 -9.40 14.56
C GLU A 141 7.09 -10.39 13.48
N LEU A 142 6.23 -11.36 13.81
CA LEU A 142 5.68 -12.30 12.85
C LEU A 142 4.50 -11.68 12.14
N GLY A 143 4.52 -11.73 10.81
CA GLY A 143 3.41 -11.30 9.99
C GLY A 143 2.29 -12.33 9.94
N GLU A 144 1.25 -12.03 9.20
CA GLU A 144 0.12 -12.93 9.06
C GLU A 144 0.45 -14.14 8.19
N VAL A 145 -0.21 -15.26 8.48
CA VAL A 145 -0.07 -16.49 7.71
C VAL A 145 -0.68 -16.31 6.32
N LEU A 146 0.02 -16.75 5.31
CA LEU A 146 -0.42 -16.68 3.92
C LEU A 146 -1.34 -17.83 3.56
N GLY A 147 -1.83 -17.84 2.31
CA GLY A 147 -2.79 -18.83 1.84
C GLY A 147 -2.32 -20.28 1.84
N ASP A 148 -0.99 -20.54 1.92
CA ASP A 148 -0.44 -21.88 2.04
C ASP A 148 -0.52 -22.44 3.46
N GLY A 149 -0.93 -21.64 4.45
CA GLY A 149 -1.04 -22.03 5.85
C GLY A 149 0.28 -22.16 6.58
N VAL A 150 1.41 -21.88 5.94
CA VAL A 150 2.76 -22.07 6.50
C VAL A 150 3.58 -20.80 6.45
N SER A 151 3.66 -20.18 5.27
CA SER A 151 4.44 -18.97 5.06
C SER A 151 3.80 -17.78 5.77
N ARG A 152 4.65 -16.87 6.25
CA ARG A 152 4.19 -15.63 6.89
C ARG A 152 4.75 -14.42 6.17
N GLU A 153 4.00 -13.34 6.18
CA GLU A 153 4.48 -12.06 5.70
C GLU A 153 5.70 -11.62 6.52
N ARG A 154 6.61 -10.91 5.89
CA ARG A 154 7.75 -10.27 6.57
C ARG A 154 7.35 -8.87 6.99
N VAL A 155 7.59 -8.55 8.25
CA VAL A 155 7.31 -7.21 8.77
C VAL A 155 8.58 -6.38 8.73
N MET A 156 8.44 -5.14 8.23
CA MET A 156 9.53 -4.16 8.21
C MET A 156 9.05 -2.89 8.89
N VAL A 157 9.96 -2.18 9.54
CA VAL A 157 9.63 -0.97 10.30
C VAL A 157 10.67 0.11 10.04
N LYS A 158 10.19 1.34 9.93
CA LYS A 158 11.02 2.54 9.94
C LYS A 158 10.60 3.41 11.11
N ARG A 159 11.55 3.77 11.95
CA ARG A 159 11.30 4.63 13.11
C ARG A 159 11.99 5.98 12.92
N TRP A 160 11.38 7.02 13.45
CA TRP A 160 11.95 8.36 13.46
C TRP A 160 11.56 9.06 14.76
N GLY A 161 12.32 10.06 15.15
CA GLY A 161 12.06 10.89 16.31
C GLY A 161 12.24 10.21 17.63
#